data_5ec185ccb509a1c7a2b6457f61f63592
#
_entry.id   5ec185ccb509a1c7a2b6457f61f63592
#
_cell.length_a   1.000
_cell.length_b   1.000
_cell.length_c   1.000
_cell.angle_alpha   90.00
_cell.angle_beta   90.00
_cell.angle_gamma   90.00
#
_symmetry.space_group_name_H-M   'P 1'
#
loop_
_entity.id
_entity.type
_entity.pdbx_description
1 polymer ?
#
loop_
_entity_poly.entity_id
_entity_poly.type
_entity_poly.pdbx_seq_one_letter_code
_entity_poly.pdbx_strand_id
1 'polypeptide(L)'
;MLPLLQTGGPDVLVISSLAKAFGAPVAVLTGSRPAIQEFEKNSETRMHCSPPALPVIRAAEHALRVNRKHGDRLRLRLANLVTRFRHRAESAGFRFTGGLFPVQTLAPASKAETRRLHERLLHQGVRTVLRRALHGHGLRVSFVITARHTPQTIDSAINALAEIT
;
A
#
# COMPACT_ATOMS: atom_id res chain seq x y z
N MET A 1 -9.12 -12.54 -0.78
CA MET A 1 -8.09 -13.34 -1.47
C MET A 1 -8.01 -12.82 -2.89
N LEU A 2 -6.98 -12.02 -3.26
CA LEU A 2 -6.62 -11.96 -4.66
C LEU A 2 -5.95 -13.31 -4.92
N PRO A 3 -6.53 -14.19 -5.73
CA PRO A 3 -5.80 -15.36 -6.16
C PRO A 3 -4.52 -14.83 -6.78
N LEU A 4 -3.38 -15.33 -6.37
CA LEU A 4 -2.19 -15.33 -7.21
C LEU A 4 -2.70 -15.94 -8.52
N LEU A 5 -2.88 -15.07 -9.50
CA LEU A 5 -3.58 -15.30 -10.73
C LEU A 5 -3.17 -16.65 -11.32
N GLN A 6 -4.02 -17.64 -11.16
CA GLN A 6 -4.13 -18.70 -12.15
C GLN A 6 -4.79 -18.11 -13.41
N THR A 7 -4.19 -17.06 -13.95
CA THR A 7 -4.45 -16.63 -15.32
C THR A 7 -3.52 -17.43 -16.22
N GLY A 8 -3.74 -18.74 -16.23
CA GLY A 8 -3.02 -19.68 -17.05
C GLY A 8 -3.59 -19.75 -18.47
N GLY A 9 -3.48 -18.67 -19.22
CA GLY A 9 -3.49 -18.77 -20.68
C GLY A 9 -2.05 -18.97 -21.16
N PRO A 10 -1.80 -19.68 -22.29
CA PRO A 10 -0.47 -19.92 -22.82
C PRO A 10 0.32 -18.62 -23.11
N ASP A 11 -0.39 -17.50 -23.27
CA ASP A 11 0.16 -16.21 -23.71
C ASP A 11 0.14 -15.13 -22.62
N VAL A 12 -0.02 -15.49 -21.34
CA VAL A 12 -0.06 -14.52 -20.25
C VAL A 12 1.26 -14.45 -19.52
N LEU A 13 1.90 -13.27 -19.53
CA LEU A 13 3.04 -12.91 -18.70
C LEU A 13 2.58 -11.97 -17.56
N VAL A 14 2.93 -12.31 -16.34
CA VAL A 14 2.64 -11.48 -15.16
C VAL A 14 3.94 -10.97 -14.57
N ILE A 15 4.09 -9.64 -14.50
CA ILE A 15 5.19 -8.97 -13.81
C ILE A 15 4.72 -8.53 -12.43
N SER A 16 5.40 -9.00 -11.40
CA SER A 16 5.09 -8.69 -10.00
C SER A 16 6.28 -8.01 -9.32
N SER A 17 6.13 -6.73 -8.93
CA SER A 17 7.13 -6.04 -8.13
C SER A 17 7.00 -6.44 -6.66
N LEU A 18 8.04 -7.03 -6.10
CA LEU A 18 8.12 -7.37 -4.67
C LEU A 18 8.63 -6.20 -3.82
N ALA A 19 9.10 -5.11 -4.45
CA ALA A 19 9.61 -3.93 -3.75
C ALA A 19 8.52 -3.17 -2.96
N LYS A 20 7.25 -3.34 -3.29
CA LYS A 20 6.12 -2.64 -2.65
C LYS A 20 5.62 -3.39 -1.42
N ALA A 21 4.81 -4.42 -1.63
CA ALA A 21 4.13 -5.13 -0.55
C ALA A 21 5.08 -6.05 0.25
N PHE A 22 6.16 -6.51 -0.36
CA PHE A 22 7.08 -7.48 0.24
C PHE A 22 8.42 -6.88 0.68
N GLY A 23 8.68 -5.61 0.35
CA GLY A 23 9.91 -4.90 0.76
C GLY A 23 11.20 -5.48 0.17
N ALA A 24 11.12 -6.34 -0.85
CA ALA A 24 12.27 -6.90 -1.55
C ALA A 24 12.44 -6.18 -2.91
N PRO A 25 13.54 -5.47 -3.17
CA PRO A 25 13.73 -4.66 -4.39
C PRO A 25 14.00 -5.54 -5.62
N VAL A 26 13.04 -6.38 -5.97
CA VAL A 26 13.10 -7.30 -7.12
C VAL A 26 11.71 -7.41 -7.76
N ALA A 27 11.69 -7.67 -9.05
CA ALA A 27 10.49 -8.06 -9.78
C ALA A 27 10.58 -9.55 -10.15
N VAL A 28 9.42 -10.20 -10.21
CA VAL A 28 9.29 -11.58 -10.64
C VAL A 28 8.41 -11.62 -11.89
N LEU A 29 8.90 -12.30 -12.91
CA LEU A 29 8.16 -12.60 -14.11
C LEU A 29 7.64 -14.05 -14.00
N THR A 30 6.34 -14.23 -14.21
CA THR A 30 5.69 -15.55 -14.22
C THR A 30 4.86 -15.71 -15.49
N GLY A 31 4.83 -16.92 -16.03
CA GLY A 31 4.12 -17.25 -17.26
C GLY A 31 4.35 -18.69 -17.66
N SER A 32 3.87 -19.07 -18.85
CA SER A 32 4.19 -20.37 -19.44
C SER A 32 5.70 -20.45 -19.75
N ARG A 33 6.24 -21.67 -19.75
CA ARG A 33 7.65 -21.90 -20.07
C ARG A 33 8.06 -21.32 -21.43
N PRO A 34 7.28 -21.50 -22.50
CA PRO A 34 7.59 -20.88 -23.80
C PRO A 34 7.62 -19.34 -23.71
N ALA A 35 6.65 -18.71 -23.05
CA ALA A 35 6.58 -17.27 -22.93
C ALA A 35 7.77 -16.69 -22.12
N ILE A 36 8.21 -17.37 -21.07
CA ILE A 36 9.42 -16.97 -20.31
C ILE A 36 10.66 -17.12 -21.18
N GLN A 37 10.80 -18.23 -21.92
CA GLN A 37 11.94 -18.43 -22.83
C GLN A 37 11.98 -17.39 -23.95
N GLU A 38 10.85 -17.02 -24.51
CA GLU A 38 10.72 -15.96 -25.51
C GLU A 38 11.15 -14.60 -24.94
N PHE A 39 10.66 -14.26 -23.75
CA PHE A 39 11.13 -13.06 -23.03
C PHE A 39 12.62 -13.09 -22.77
N GLU A 40 13.19 -14.23 -22.39
CA GLU A 40 14.62 -14.37 -22.11
C GLU A 40 15.49 -14.17 -23.35
N LYS A 41 15.04 -14.61 -24.52
CA LYS A 41 15.74 -14.46 -25.78
C LYS A 41 15.71 -13.05 -26.35
N ASN A 42 14.56 -12.37 -26.23
CA ASN A 42 14.27 -11.13 -26.96
C ASN A 42 14.24 -9.87 -26.07
N SER A 43 14.45 -10.01 -24.77
CA SER A 43 14.41 -8.86 -23.86
C SER A 43 15.72 -8.06 -23.90
N GLU A 44 15.69 -6.94 -24.58
CA GLU A 44 16.80 -5.97 -24.60
C GLU A 44 17.15 -5.46 -23.21
N THR A 45 16.16 -5.38 -22.28
CA THR A 45 16.38 -4.91 -20.92
C THR A 45 17.27 -5.83 -20.08
N ARG A 46 17.47 -7.09 -20.50
CA ARG A 46 18.35 -8.06 -19.81
C ARG A 46 19.81 -7.93 -20.21
N MET A 47 20.12 -7.35 -21.37
CA MET A 47 21.48 -7.32 -21.90
C MET A 47 22.48 -6.57 -21.00
N HIS A 48 21.99 -5.66 -20.15
CA HIS A 48 22.82 -4.83 -19.26
C HIS A 48 22.38 -4.88 -17.81
N CYS A 49 21.55 -5.86 -17.43
CA CYS A 49 21.07 -6.03 -16.06
C CYS A 49 21.87 -7.08 -15.30
N SER A 50 22.48 -6.68 -14.19
CA SER A 50 23.04 -7.63 -13.24
C SER A 50 21.93 -8.45 -12.57
N PRO A 51 22.17 -9.73 -12.24
CA PRO A 51 21.23 -10.52 -11.47
C PRO A 51 21.02 -9.89 -10.07
N PRO A 52 19.82 -10.06 -9.46
CA PRO A 52 19.59 -9.60 -8.11
C PRO A 52 20.61 -10.20 -7.13
N ALA A 53 21.09 -9.39 -6.19
CA ALA A 53 22.00 -9.87 -5.15
C ALA A 53 21.34 -10.96 -4.30
N LEU A 54 22.11 -11.95 -3.85
CA LEU A 54 21.58 -13.07 -3.06
C LEU A 54 20.76 -12.65 -1.82
N PRO A 55 21.15 -11.61 -1.04
CA PRO A 55 20.31 -11.12 0.06
C PRO A 55 18.92 -10.68 -0.36
N VAL A 56 18.78 -10.06 -1.54
CA VAL A 56 17.48 -9.62 -2.09
C VAL A 56 16.60 -10.83 -2.42
N ILE A 57 17.18 -11.87 -3.03
CA ILE A 57 16.47 -13.13 -3.33
C ILE A 57 15.99 -13.77 -2.04
N ARG A 58 16.85 -13.86 -1.02
CA ARG A 58 16.50 -14.42 0.29
C ARG A 58 15.43 -13.62 1.01
N ALA A 59 15.47 -12.30 0.94
CA ALA A 59 14.42 -11.43 1.47
C ALA A 59 13.08 -11.67 0.76
N ALA A 60 13.08 -11.80 -0.57
CA ALA A 60 11.89 -12.11 -1.35
C ALA A 60 11.29 -13.49 -0.99
N GLU A 61 12.12 -14.53 -0.91
CA GLU A 61 11.69 -15.88 -0.48
C GLU A 61 11.06 -15.84 0.91
N HIS A 62 11.71 -15.17 1.86
CA HIS A 62 11.21 -15.03 3.23
C HIS A 62 9.84 -14.33 3.23
N ALA A 63 9.73 -13.19 2.55
CA ALA A 63 8.49 -12.40 2.50
C ALA A 63 7.34 -13.19 1.85
N LEU A 64 7.58 -13.94 0.78
CA LEU A 64 6.60 -14.82 0.15
C LEU A 64 6.18 -15.97 1.09
N ARG A 65 7.12 -16.53 1.84
CA ARG A 65 6.84 -17.57 2.85
C ARG A 65 5.95 -17.03 3.97
N VAL A 66 6.28 -15.84 4.50
CA VAL A 66 5.46 -15.14 5.51
C VAL A 66 4.06 -14.86 4.96
N ASN A 67 3.95 -14.37 3.73
CA ASN A 67 2.67 -14.12 3.10
C ASN A 67 1.84 -15.41 2.95
N ARG A 68 2.45 -16.51 2.53
CA ARG A 68 1.76 -17.80 2.41
C ARG A 68 1.25 -18.29 3.77
N LYS A 69 2.03 -18.12 4.84
CA LYS A 69 1.69 -18.62 6.19
C LYS A 69 0.72 -17.70 6.94
N HIS A 70 0.84 -16.38 6.75
CA HIS A 70 0.15 -15.39 7.59
C HIS A 70 -0.62 -14.33 6.81
N GLY A 71 -0.56 -14.35 5.48
CA GLY A 71 -1.09 -13.28 4.63
C GLY A 71 -2.59 -13.04 4.81
N ASP A 72 -3.40 -14.09 4.88
CA ASP A 72 -4.86 -13.94 5.05
C ASP A 72 -5.21 -13.32 6.39
N ARG A 73 -4.55 -13.73 7.47
CA ARG A 73 -4.72 -13.14 8.80
C ARG A 73 -4.33 -11.66 8.81
N LEU A 74 -3.22 -11.31 8.16
CA LEU A 74 -2.77 -9.91 8.07
C LEU A 74 -3.73 -9.06 7.24
N ARG A 75 -4.26 -9.59 6.14
CA ARG A 75 -5.26 -8.92 5.31
C ARG A 75 -6.58 -8.70 6.05
N LEU A 76 -7.06 -9.71 6.77
CA LEU A 76 -8.26 -9.58 7.60
C LEU A 76 -8.07 -8.54 8.70
N ARG A 77 -6.94 -8.58 9.40
CA ARG A 77 -6.60 -7.57 10.42
C ARG A 77 -6.57 -6.17 9.82
N LEU A 78 -5.95 -5.99 8.66
CA LEU A 78 -5.90 -4.71 7.96
C LEU A 78 -7.30 -4.22 7.59
N ALA A 79 -8.14 -5.08 7.01
CA ALA A 79 -9.53 -4.75 6.66
C ALA A 79 -10.32 -4.28 7.89
N ASN A 80 -10.21 -4.98 9.01
CA ASN A 80 -10.88 -4.60 10.26
C ASN A 80 -10.40 -3.23 10.78
N LEU A 81 -9.10 -2.93 10.69
CA LEU A 81 -8.56 -1.62 11.09
C LEU A 81 -9.01 -0.49 10.16
N VAL A 82 -9.10 -0.74 8.85
CA VAL A 82 -9.65 0.23 7.89
C VAL A 82 -11.13 0.49 8.16
N THR A 83 -11.92 -0.57 8.40
CA THR A 83 -13.34 -0.44 8.75
C THR A 83 -13.51 0.37 10.04
N ARG A 84 -12.72 0.07 11.09
CA ARG A 84 -12.72 0.84 12.34
C ARG A 84 -12.40 2.32 12.11
N PHE A 85 -11.34 2.60 11.36
CA PHE A 85 -10.95 3.98 11.02
C PHE A 85 -12.10 4.73 10.36
N ARG A 86 -12.72 4.14 9.34
CA ARG A 86 -13.82 4.76 8.61
C ARG A 86 -15.03 5.03 9.51
N HIS A 87 -15.44 4.04 10.30
CA HIS A 87 -16.56 4.18 11.22
C HIS A 87 -16.29 5.29 12.27
N ARG A 88 -15.09 5.30 12.87
CA ARG A 88 -14.71 6.33 13.84
C ARG A 88 -14.63 7.72 13.21
N ALA A 89 -14.08 7.83 12.00
CA ALA A 89 -14.00 9.08 11.26
C ALA A 89 -15.39 9.63 10.91
N GLU A 90 -16.28 8.78 10.42
CA GLU A 90 -17.66 9.14 10.08
C GLU A 90 -18.43 9.59 11.32
N SER A 91 -18.33 8.87 12.45
CA SER A 91 -18.91 9.26 13.73
C SER A 91 -18.38 10.60 14.26
N ALA A 92 -17.17 10.99 13.90
CA ALA A 92 -16.58 12.29 14.23
C ALA A 92 -16.84 13.37 13.15
N GLY A 93 -17.70 13.10 12.16
CA GLY A 93 -18.08 14.05 11.11
C GLY A 93 -17.10 14.16 9.93
N PHE A 94 -16.08 13.33 9.85
CA PHE A 94 -15.09 13.38 8.78
C PHE A 94 -15.43 12.47 7.61
N ARG A 95 -15.28 13.00 6.41
CA ARG A 95 -15.43 12.22 5.17
C ARG A 95 -14.08 11.85 4.57
N PHE A 96 -13.90 10.55 4.32
CA PHE A 96 -12.72 10.00 3.68
C PHE A 96 -13.08 9.27 2.38
N THR A 97 -12.18 9.37 1.42
CA THR A 97 -12.19 8.54 0.21
C THR A 97 -11.16 7.43 0.35
N GLY A 98 -11.39 6.28 -0.32
CA GLY A 98 -10.49 5.12 -0.27
C GLY A 98 -11.23 3.78 -0.08
N GLY A 99 -12.52 3.80 0.32
CA GLY A 99 -13.27 2.55 0.57
C GLY A 99 -12.55 1.65 1.57
N LEU A 100 -12.38 0.36 1.26
CA LEU A 100 -11.63 -0.60 2.07
C LEU A 100 -10.12 -0.60 1.75
N PHE A 101 -9.65 0.30 0.89
CA PHE A 101 -8.21 0.41 0.62
C PHE A 101 -7.48 1.04 1.82
N PRO A 102 -6.25 0.63 2.14
CA PRO A 102 -5.54 1.08 3.34
C PRO A 102 -5.10 2.55 3.32
N VAL A 103 -5.17 3.22 2.18
CA VAL A 103 -4.92 4.66 2.05
C VAL A 103 -6.25 5.40 2.12
N GLN A 104 -6.47 6.11 3.20
CA GLN A 104 -7.68 6.89 3.46
C GLN A 104 -7.38 8.38 3.30
N THR A 105 -8.01 9.03 2.34
CA THR A 105 -7.75 10.43 2.01
C THR A 105 -8.90 11.31 2.49
N LEU A 106 -8.58 12.33 3.28
CA LEU A 106 -9.55 13.29 3.81
C LEU A 106 -10.15 14.11 2.66
N ALA A 107 -11.44 14.43 2.78
CA ALA A 107 -12.14 15.32 1.87
C ALA A 107 -11.38 16.64 1.67
N PRO A 108 -11.49 17.27 0.50
CA PRO A 108 -10.70 18.45 0.17
C PRO A 108 -11.00 19.65 1.07
N ALA A 109 -9.93 20.35 1.46
CA ALA A 109 -9.93 21.66 2.09
C ALA A 109 -8.99 22.59 1.30
N SER A 110 -8.85 23.83 1.69
CA SER A 110 -7.88 24.74 1.07
C SER A 110 -6.44 24.21 1.22
N LYS A 111 -5.51 24.67 0.36
CA LYS A 111 -4.09 24.28 0.46
C LYS A 111 -3.48 24.65 1.80
N ALA A 112 -3.80 25.85 2.32
CA ALA A 112 -3.25 26.35 3.58
C ALA A 112 -3.77 25.52 4.77
N GLU A 113 -5.07 25.26 4.83
CA GLU A 113 -5.69 24.41 5.86
C GLU A 113 -5.16 22.99 5.82
N THR A 114 -5.04 22.40 4.65
CA THR A 114 -4.51 21.03 4.46
C THR A 114 -3.08 20.90 4.99
N ARG A 115 -2.22 21.92 4.73
CA ARG A 115 -0.84 21.94 5.24
C ARG A 115 -0.81 22.11 6.76
N ARG A 116 -1.55 23.08 7.31
CA ARG A 116 -1.66 23.29 8.76
C ARG A 116 -2.15 22.04 9.49
N LEU A 117 -3.17 21.38 8.94
CA LEU A 117 -3.70 20.14 9.49
C LEU A 117 -2.62 19.05 9.54
N HIS A 118 -1.88 18.85 8.45
CA HIS A 118 -0.78 17.88 8.39
C HIS A 118 0.29 18.18 9.46
N GLU A 119 0.70 19.43 9.60
CA GLU A 119 1.70 19.87 10.59
C GLU A 119 1.20 19.66 12.03
N ARG A 120 -0.05 20.05 12.34
CA ARG A 120 -0.65 19.85 13.66
C ARG A 120 -0.79 18.36 14.02
N LEU A 121 -1.22 17.51 13.08
CA LEU A 121 -1.26 16.06 13.28
C LEU A 121 0.13 15.51 13.58
N LEU A 122 1.16 15.98 12.88
CA LEU A 122 2.54 15.57 13.13
C LEU A 122 3.00 15.95 14.54
N HIS A 123 2.67 17.16 15.01
CA HIS A 123 2.96 17.61 16.39
C HIS A 123 2.27 16.72 17.44
N GLN A 124 1.10 16.17 17.15
CA GLN A 124 0.41 15.20 18.01
C GLN A 124 0.88 13.75 17.78
N GLY A 125 1.98 13.54 17.06
CA GLY A 125 2.56 12.23 16.81
C GLY A 125 1.86 11.42 15.72
N VAL A 126 0.90 12.00 15.00
CA VAL A 126 0.17 11.34 13.90
C VAL A 126 0.85 11.66 12.57
N ARG A 127 1.60 10.70 12.03
CA ARG A 127 2.26 10.84 10.73
C ARG A 127 1.28 10.56 9.59
N THR A 128 0.99 11.57 8.80
CA THR A 128 0.16 11.48 7.60
C THR A 128 0.99 11.72 6.34
N VAL A 129 0.41 11.48 5.19
CA VAL A 129 1.03 11.77 3.89
C VAL A 129 0.36 13.00 3.29
N LEU A 130 1.16 14.05 3.07
CA LEU A 130 0.72 15.23 2.32
C LEU A 130 1.05 14.99 0.83
N ARG A 131 0.05 14.91 -0.02
CA ARG A 131 0.22 14.67 -1.45
C ARG A 131 -0.53 15.68 -2.31
N ARG A 132 -0.09 15.86 -3.54
CA ARG A 132 -0.87 16.59 -4.55
C ARG A 132 -2.08 15.78 -5.00
N ALA A 133 -3.18 16.45 -5.28
CA ALA A 133 -4.34 15.81 -5.90
C ALA A 133 -3.94 15.27 -7.30
N LEU A 134 -4.48 14.11 -7.68
CA LEU A 134 -4.23 13.52 -9.00
C LEU A 134 -4.80 14.38 -10.13
N HIS A 135 -5.95 15.04 -9.86
CA HIS A 135 -6.57 15.97 -10.78
C HIS A 135 -6.74 17.30 -10.06
N GLY A 136 -6.18 18.39 -10.61
CA GLY A 136 -6.25 19.75 -10.06
C GLY A 136 -5.08 20.17 -9.18
N HIS A 137 -5.14 21.39 -8.64
CA HIS A 137 -4.03 22.06 -7.92
C HIS A 137 -4.11 21.96 -6.38
N GLY A 138 -4.81 20.97 -5.83
CA GLY A 138 -5.03 20.86 -4.38
C GLY A 138 -3.99 20.00 -3.67
N LEU A 139 -3.86 20.22 -2.34
CA LEU A 139 -3.20 19.29 -1.44
C LEU A 139 -4.23 18.36 -0.79
N ARG A 140 -3.80 17.18 -0.37
CA ARG A 140 -4.61 16.18 0.34
C ARG A 140 -3.81 15.57 1.48
N VAL A 141 -4.45 15.40 2.62
CA VAL A 141 -3.91 14.59 3.73
C VAL A 141 -4.44 13.17 3.57
N SER A 142 -3.53 12.21 3.63
CA SER A 142 -3.87 10.79 3.58
C SER A 142 -3.29 10.05 4.77
N PHE A 143 -4.10 9.20 5.38
CA PHE A 143 -3.71 8.26 6.42
C PHE A 143 -3.39 6.93 5.74
N VAL A 144 -2.26 6.32 6.11
CA VAL A 144 -1.86 4.99 5.61
C VAL A 144 -2.00 3.99 6.74
N ILE A 145 -3.00 3.13 6.63
CA ILE A 145 -3.29 2.12 7.64
C ILE A 145 -2.52 0.85 7.30
N THR A 146 -1.92 0.21 8.29
CA THR A 146 -1.19 -1.05 8.13
C THR A 146 -1.65 -2.07 9.14
N ALA A 147 -1.42 -3.35 8.87
CA ALA A 147 -1.71 -4.44 9.82
C ALA A 147 -0.87 -4.39 11.11
N ARG A 148 0.11 -3.48 11.21
CA ARG A 148 0.93 -3.25 12.42
C ARG A 148 0.27 -2.32 13.42
N HIS A 149 -0.68 -1.49 12.97
CA HIS A 149 -1.44 -0.63 13.87
C HIS A 149 -2.31 -1.46 14.83
N THR A 150 -2.67 -0.83 15.94
CA THR A 150 -3.64 -1.37 16.90
C THR A 150 -4.96 -0.61 16.79
N PRO A 151 -6.08 -1.14 17.28
CA PRO A 151 -7.34 -0.39 17.39
C PRO A 151 -7.16 0.94 18.13
N GLN A 152 -6.38 0.94 19.21
CA GLN A 152 -6.09 2.14 20.00
C GLN A 152 -5.34 3.21 19.19
N THR A 153 -4.35 2.80 18.39
CA THR A 153 -3.63 3.72 17.49
C THR A 153 -4.57 4.38 16.47
N ILE A 154 -5.55 3.61 15.96
CA ILE A 154 -6.55 4.14 15.03
C ILE A 154 -7.45 5.17 15.74
N ASP A 155 -7.93 4.84 16.94
CA ASP A 155 -8.79 5.74 17.71
C ASP A 155 -8.06 7.03 18.09
N SER A 156 -6.82 6.94 18.56
CA SER A 156 -5.98 8.10 18.89
C SER A 156 -5.77 9.01 17.67
N ALA A 157 -5.58 8.45 16.48
CA ALA A 157 -5.41 9.24 15.26
C ALA A 157 -6.67 10.03 14.88
N ILE A 158 -7.87 9.45 15.09
CA ILE A 158 -9.13 10.15 14.84
C ILE A 158 -9.43 11.19 15.94
N ASN A 159 -9.12 10.90 17.20
CA ASN A 159 -9.25 11.86 18.28
C ASN A 159 -8.35 13.09 18.05
N ALA A 160 -7.07 12.86 17.69
CA ALA A 160 -6.14 13.90 17.30
C ALA A 160 -6.65 14.76 16.14
N LEU A 161 -7.28 14.16 15.14
CA LEU A 161 -7.91 14.88 14.03
C LEU A 161 -9.08 15.75 14.53
N ALA A 162 -9.92 15.23 15.41
CA ALA A 162 -11.09 15.94 15.96
C ALA A 162 -10.69 17.14 16.86
N GLU A 163 -9.59 17.03 17.62
CA GLU A 163 -9.07 18.12 18.46
C GLU A 163 -8.45 19.27 17.65
N ILE A 164 -8.09 19.03 16.40
CA ILE A 164 -7.42 20.00 15.55
C ILE A 164 -8.41 20.81 14.70
N THR A 165 -9.57 20.25 14.42
CA THR A 165 -10.54 20.79 13.48
C THR A 165 -11.63 21.55 14.20
#